data_844b482e95566d03997baf5b271e3873
#
_entry.id   844b482e95566d03997baf5b271e3873
#
_cell.length_a   1.000
_cell.length_b   1.000
_cell.length_c   1.000
_cell.angle_alpha   90.00
_cell.angle_beta   90.00
_cell.angle_gamma   90.00
#
_symmetry.space_group_name_H-M   'P 1'
#
loop_
_entity.id
_entity.type
_entity.pdbx_description
1 polymer ?
#
loop_
_entity_poly.entity_id
_entity_poly.type
_entity_poly.pdbx_seq_one_letter_code
_entity_poly.pdbx_strand_id
1 'polypeptide(L)'
;ALNKREEEGRENLFQPISLKDCKLPGNILMAPMAGVTDLPYRILCKEMGLSLSFTEMVSAKAIYYGNQNADSLLEHKGEPGLVSAQLFGSDPALMAEMACRIEDDFDGIDVNMGCPVPKVVRNQEGSALMTNLPLAEQVLSTMAKALKKPLTVKFRIGFTDDAINVVEFAKMAEASGVASVTIHGRTREQYYRGKANWQYIKEAKEAVKIPVFGNGDIFQEEDALAMLLSTGVDGIALARGIQGNPFLIRACVSLLSEGKKLPPVSL
;
A
#
# COMPACT_ATOMS: atom_id res chain seq x y z
N ALA A 1 -5.86 -18.80 -27.87
CA ALA A 1 -5.01 -18.06 -28.79
C ALA A 1 -5.65 -16.68 -28.97
N LEU A 2 -5.15 -15.66 -28.29
CA LEU A 2 -5.49 -14.26 -28.54
C LEU A 2 -4.99 -13.90 -29.94
N ASN A 3 -5.80 -13.18 -30.67
CA ASN A 3 -5.56 -12.86 -32.08
C ASN A 3 -4.35 -11.91 -32.20
N LYS A 4 -3.39 -12.18 -33.06
CA LYS A 4 -2.18 -11.35 -33.28
C LYS A 4 -2.47 -9.84 -33.52
N ARG A 5 -3.69 -9.47 -33.90
CA ARG A 5 -4.13 -8.06 -34.06
C ARG A 5 -4.46 -7.36 -32.75
N GLU A 6 -4.68 -8.12 -31.66
CA GLU A 6 -4.88 -7.55 -30.30
C GLU A 6 -3.56 -7.30 -29.57
N GLU A 7 -2.45 -7.90 -30.04
CA GLU A 7 -1.11 -7.70 -29.46
C GLU A 7 -0.45 -6.38 -29.92
N GLU A 8 -0.76 -5.89 -31.12
CA GLU A 8 -0.09 -4.70 -31.73
C GLU A 8 -0.64 -3.35 -31.24
N GLY A 9 -1.68 -3.31 -30.44
CA GLY A 9 -2.31 -2.09 -29.92
C GLY A 9 -2.53 -2.05 -28.42
N ARG A 10 -1.96 -2.98 -27.66
CA ARG A 10 -2.18 -3.03 -26.21
C ARG A 10 -1.30 -1.99 -25.51
N GLU A 11 -1.95 -1.02 -24.87
CA GLU A 11 -1.30 -0.02 -24.06
C GLU A 11 -0.50 -0.70 -22.93
N ASN A 12 0.76 -0.29 -22.74
CA ASN A 12 1.57 -0.75 -21.61
C ASN A 12 0.95 -0.21 -20.31
N LEU A 13 0.45 -1.09 -19.47
CA LEU A 13 -0.18 -0.77 -18.19
C LEU A 13 0.79 -0.81 -17.01
N PHE A 14 2.03 -1.29 -17.23
CA PHE A 14 3.10 -1.21 -16.24
C PHE A 14 3.82 0.13 -16.38
N GLN A 15 3.33 1.15 -15.66
CA GLN A 15 3.77 2.54 -15.83
C GLN A 15 4.53 3.04 -14.59
N PRO A 16 5.58 3.86 -14.76
CA PRO A 16 6.22 4.53 -13.66
C PRO A 16 5.26 5.53 -13.00
N ILE A 17 5.36 5.68 -11.67
CA ILE A 17 4.54 6.61 -10.88
C ILE A 17 5.46 7.56 -10.10
N SER A 18 5.10 8.84 -10.06
CA SER A 18 5.80 9.84 -9.25
C SER A 18 5.05 10.09 -7.94
N LEU A 19 5.74 9.94 -6.83
CA LEU A 19 5.29 10.28 -5.48
C LEU A 19 6.14 11.45 -4.99
N LYS A 20 5.72 12.69 -5.23
CA LYS A 20 6.60 13.87 -5.09
C LYS A 20 7.90 13.66 -5.88
N ASP A 21 9.05 13.71 -5.18
CA ASP A 21 10.38 13.55 -5.77
C ASP A 21 10.81 12.08 -5.92
N CYS A 22 10.06 11.14 -5.36
CA CYS A 22 10.32 9.71 -5.49
C CYS A 22 9.64 9.16 -6.75
N LYS A 23 10.43 8.59 -7.67
CA LYS A 23 9.94 7.97 -8.90
C LYS A 23 9.97 6.46 -8.78
N LEU A 24 8.79 5.86 -8.74
CA LEU A 24 8.64 4.41 -8.81
C LEU A 24 8.89 3.92 -10.24
N PRO A 25 9.67 2.85 -10.44
CA PRO A 25 9.94 2.30 -11.78
C PRO A 25 8.71 1.63 -12.42
N GLY A 26 7.69 1.35 -11.64
CA GLY A 26 6.44 0.73 -12.06
C GLY A 26 5.33 0.95 -11.04
N ASN A 27 4.21 0.32 -11.24
CA ASN A 27 2.99 0.52 -10.47
C ASN A 27 2.52 -0.71 -9.68
N ILE A 28 3.44 -1.64 -9.40
CA ILE A 28 3.17 -2.83 -8.57
C ILE A 28 3.89 -2.67 -7.23
N LEU A 29 3.12 -2.57 -6.15
CA LEU A 29 3.58 -2.46 -4.78
C LEU A 29 3.36 -3.76 -4.01
N MET A 30 4.11 -3.96 -2.93
CA MET A 30 3.83 -4.98 -1.92
C MET A 30 3.15 -4.32 -0.72
N ALA A 31 1.96 -4.73 -0.38
CA ALA A 31 1.31 -4.30 0.86
C ALA A 31 2.01 -4.95 2.08
N PRO A 32 2.25 -4.19 3.16
CA PRO A 32 2.86 -4.75 4.37
C PRO A 32 1.95 -5.79 5.03
N MET A 33 2.56 -6.90 5.44
CA MET A 33 1.89 -8.01 6.14
C MET A 33 2.75 -8.45 7.33
N ALA A 34 2.24 -8.24 8.55
CA ALA A 34 2.94 -8.60 9.78
C ALA A 34 3.29 -10.11 9.80
N GLY A 35 4.55 -10.42 10.09
CA GLY A 35 5.08 -11.80 10.09
C GLY A 35 5.26 -12.43 8.72
N VAL A 36 5.14 -11.67 7.62
CA VAL A 36 5.30 -12.16 6.24
C VAL A 36 6.27 -11.29 5.45
N THR A 37 6.12 -9.97 5.48
CA THR A 37 6.94 -9.06 4.68
C THR A 37 8.21 -8.61 5.44
N ASP A 38 8.92 -9.59 5.98
CA ASP A 38 10.24 -9.41 6.55
C ASP A 38 11.31 -9.08 5.48
N LEU A 39 12.48 -8.67 5.90
CA LEU A 39 13.55 -8.26 4.99
C LEU A 39 13.90 -9.32 3.93
N PRO A 40 14.13 -10.61 4.28
CA PRO A 40 14.43 -11.65 3.28
C PRO A 40 13.34 -11.80 2.22
N TYR A 41 12.06 -11.74 2.65
CA TYR A 41 10.95 -11.88 1.73
C TYR A 41 10.80 -10.64 0.82
N ARG A 42 11.03 -9.44 1.35
CA ARG A 42 11.04 -8.21 0.54
C ARG A 42 12.14 -8.24 -0.53
N ILE A 43 13.36 -8.67 -0.18
CA ILE A 43 14.47 -8.84 -1.14
C ILE A 43 14.05 -9.77 -2.29
N LEU A 44 13.50 -10.94 -1.97
CA LEU A 44 13.01 -11.90 -2.96
C LEU A 44 11.94 -11.28 -3.89
N CYS A 45 10.99 -10.54 -3.32
CA CYS A 45 9.95 -9.85 -4.09
C CYS A 45 10.53 -8.77 -5.03
N LYS A 46 11.59 -8.07 -4.60
CA LYS A 46 12.30 -7.10 -5.43
C LYS A 46 12.93 -7.74 -6.67
N GLU A 47 13.50 -8.92 -6.52
CA GLU A 47 14.07 -9.69 -7.66
C GLU A 47 12.99 -10.09 -8.67
N MET A 48 11.72 -10.15 -8.26
CA MET A 48 10.58 -10.43 -9.13
C MET A 48 10.04 -9.19 -9.87
N GLY A 49 10.60 -8.00 -9.65
CA GLY A 49 10.21 -6.76 -10.34
C GLY A 49 9.28 -5.84 -9.53
N LEU A 50 9.23 -6.00 -8.21
CA LEU A 50 8.46 -5.13 -7.32
C LEU A 50 8.99 -3.69 -7.36
N SER A 51 8.09 -2.71 -7.51
CA SER A 51 8.46 -1.30 -7.66
C SER A 51 8.76 -0.61 -6.32
N LEU A 52 7.99 -0.94 -5.28
CA LEU A 52 8.16 -0.41 -3.92
C LEU A 52 7.76 -1.48 -2.91
N SER A 53 8.58 -1.67 -1.89
CA SER A 53 8.26 -2.46 -0.71
C SER A 53 7.99 -1.56 0.49
N PHE A 54 7.30 -2.12 1.48
CA PHE A 54 7.09 -1.50 2.77
C PHE A 54 7.64 -2.40 3.86
N THR A 55 8.20 -1.82 4.91
CA THR A 55 8.50 -2.57 6.13
C THR A 55 7.22 -3.15 6.70
N GLU A 56 7.32 -4.10 7.62
CA GLU A 56 6.17 -4.42 8.48
C GLU A 56 5.74 -3.17 9.26
N MET A 57 4.49 -3.14 9.73
CA MET A 57 3.99 -1.97 10.45
C MET A 57 4.68 -1.80 11.81
N VAL A 58 5.23 -0.61 12.06
CA VAL A 58 5.97 -0.29 13.29
C VAL A 58 5.24 0.78 14.10
N SER A 59 5.12 0.55 15.41
CA SER A 59 4.52 1.53 16.31
C SER A 59 5.44 2.73 16.52
N ALA A 60 4.93 3.95 16.32
CA ALA A 60 5.66 5.16 16.64
C ALA A 60 6.06 5.21 18.14
N LYS A 61 5.18 4.75 19.03
CA LYS A 61 5.52 4.61 20.47
C LYS A 61 6.68 3.64 20.69
N ALA A 62 6.76 2.53 19.95
CA ALA A 62 7.85 1.58 20.09
C ALA A 62 9.21 2.20 19.68
N ILE A 63 9.23 3.01 18.61
CA ILE A 63 10.41 3.74 18.19
C ILE A 63 10.81 4.76 19.27
N TYR A 64 9.86 5.51 19.79
CA TYR A 64 10.09 6.51 20.84
C TYR A 64 10.76 5.93 22.07
N TYR A 65 10.30 4.77 22.53
CA TYR A 65 10.86 4.09 23.71
C TYR A 65 12.10 3.22 23.40
N GLY A 66 12.63 3.24 22.18
CA GLY A 66 13.83 2.47 21.82
C GLY A 66 13.62 0.95 21.92
N ASN A 67 12.47 0.46 21.48
CA ASN A 67 12.17 -0.96 21.51
C ASN A 67 12.94 -1.70 20.40
N GLN A 68 13.80 -2.67 20.76
CA GLN A 68 14.61 -3.46 19.83
C GLN A 68 13.79 -4.17 18.73
N ASN A 69 12.54 -4.56 19.01
CA ASN A 69 11.67 -5.11 17.98
C ASN A 69 11.31 -4.08 16.91
N ALA A 70 11.21 -2.78 17.26
CA ALA A 70 10.96 -1.74 16.27
C ALA A 70 12.14 -1.61 15.31
N ASP A 71 13.36 -1.65 15.82
CA ASP A 71 14.59 -1.61 15.01
C ASP A 71 14.67 -2.80 14.06
N SER A 72 14.34 -4.00 14.54
CA SER A 72 14.29 -5.22 13.71
C SER A 72 13.25 -5.13 12.59
N LEU A 73 12.06 -4.54 12.85
CA LEU A 73 11.02 -4.37 11.84
C LEU A 73 11.36 -3.29 10.80
N LEU A 74 12.21 -2.33 11.16
CA LEU A 74 12.72 -1.28 10.27
C LEU A 74 13.96 -1.73 9.47
N GLU A 75 14.53 -2.89 9.75
CA GLU A 75 15.71 -3.39 9.05
C GLU A 75 15.47 -3.50 7.55
N HIS A 76 16.31 -2.85 6.75
CA HIS A 76 16.25 -2.83 5.29
C HIS A 76 17.64 -2.87 4.63
N LYS A 77 18.70 -3.08 5.42
CA LYS A 77 20.05 -3.12 4.89
C LYS A 77 20.24 -4.23 3.87
N GLY A 78 20.68 -3.83 2.69
CA GLY A 78 20.88 -4.76 1.56
C GLY A 78 19.61 -5.03 0.75
N GLU A 79 18.47 -4.43 1.07
CA GLU A 79 17.27 -4.48 0.24
C GLU A 79 17.46 -3.60 -1.00
N PRO A 80 17.32 -4.16 -2.22
CA PRO A 80 17.50 -3.38 -3.45
C PRO A 80 16.29 -2.51 -3.77
N GLY A 81 16.52 -1.37 -4.43
CA GLY A 81 15.46 -0.47 -4.91
C GLY A 81 14.78 0.31 -3.78
N LEU A 82 13.55 0.75 -4.02
CA LEU A 82 12.84 1.68 -3.15
C LEU A 82 12.13 0.99 -1.98
N VAL A 83 12.30 1.52 -0.78
CA VAL A 83 11.71 1.00 0.46
C VAL A 83 11.04 2.13 1.24
N SER A 84 9.82 1.92 1.70
CA SER A 84 9.09 2.84 2.58
C SER A 84 8.89 2.21 3.95
N ALA A 85 9.09 2.99 5.02
CA ALA A 85 8.76 2.53 6.36
C ALA A 85 7.27 2.73 6.65
N GLN A 86 6.56 1.68 7.10
CA GLN A 86 5.17 1.82 7.53
C GLN A 86 5.06 1.99 9.03
N LEU A 87 4.52 3.14 9.45
CA LEU A 87 4.26 3.47 10.85
C LEU A 87 2.78 3.36 11.21
N PHE A 88 2.50 3.10 12.48
CA PHE A 88 1.15 3.26 13.04
C PHE A 88 1.19 3.94 14.39
N GLY A 89 0.12 4.69 14.69
CA GLY A 89 -0.09 5.47 15.89
C GLY A 89 -1.27 6.42 15.69
N SER A 90 -1.68 7.09 16.76
CA SER A 90 -2.78 8.06 16.75
C SER A 90 -2.44 9.42 17.36
N ASP A 91 -1.21 9.58 17.85
CA ASP A 91 -0.72 10.88 18.33
C ASP A 91 -0.03 11.63 17.18
N PRO A 92 -0.57 12.77 16.72
CA PRO A 92 -0.04 13.48 15.56
C PRO A 92 1.41 13.97 15.74
N ALA A 93 1.74 14.48 16.92
CA ALA A 93 3.08 15.00 17.22
C ALA A 93 4.11 13.88 17.27
N LEU A 94 3.79 12.80 17.99
CA LEU A 94 4.67 11.62 18.10
C LEU A 94 4.87 10.93 16.75
N MET A 95 3.80 10.80 15.95
CA MET A 95 3.89 10.22 14.59
C MET A 95 4.84 11.03 13.70
N ALA A 96 4.71 12.36 13.72
CA ALA A 96 5.58 13.24 12.94
C ALA A 96 7.04 13.18 13.44
N GLU A 97 7.26 13.25 14.75
CA GLU A 97 8.61 13.19 15.35
C GLU A 97 9.32 11.88 14.99
N MET A 98 8.65 10.74 15.17
CA MET A 98 9.26 9.43 14.88
C MET A 98 9.44 9.20 13.38
N ALA A 99 8.54 9.69 12.55
CA ALA A 99 8.71 9.66 11.10
C ALA A 99 9.94 10.47 10.66
N CYS A 100 10.11 11.70 11.17
CA CYS A 100 11.30 12.51 10.88
C CYS A 100 12.61 11.87 11.37
N ARG A 101 12.55 11.11 12.48
CA ARG A 101 13.75 10.42 13.02
C ARG A 101 14.30 9.36 12.07
N ILE A 102 13.42 8.72 11.28
CA ILE A 102 13.79 7.60 10.43
C ILE A 102 13.75 7.92 8.93
N GLU A 103 13.19 9.07 8.51
CA GLU A 103 12.91 9.34 7.08
C GLU A 103 14.15 9.32 6.19
N ASP A 104 15.33 9.68 6.72
CA ASP A 104 16.57 9.72 5.93
C ASP A 104 17.05 8.33 5.48
N ASP A 105 16.61 7.28 6.17
CA ASP A 105 16.96 5.89 5.86
C ASP A 105 16.00 5.25 4.82
N PHE A 106 14.88 5.92 4.48
CA PHE A 106 13.85 5.39 3.60
C PHE A 106 13.55 6.31 2.42
N ASP A 107 12.92 5.77 1.38
CA ASP A 107 12.46 6.54 0.21
C ASP A 107 11.11 7.22 0.46
N GLY A 108 10.37 6.79 1.47
CA GLY A 108 9.10 7.36 1.90
C GLY A 108 8.65 6.84 3.25
N ILE A 109 7.62 7.45 3.78
CA ILE A 109 6.94 7.02 5.00
C ILE A 109 5.48 6.71 4.66
N ASP A 110 5.00 5.58 5.14
CA ASP A 110 3.61 5.16 4.99
C ASP A 110 2.90 5.09 6.35
N VAL A 111 1.63 5.45 6.39
CA VAL A 111 0.83 5.35 7.61
C VAL A 111 -0.19 4.22 7.49
N ASN A 112 -0.19 3.32 8.46
CA ASN A 112 -1.21 2.28 8.56
C ASN A 112 -2.49 2.83 9.22
N MET A 113 -3.54 2.98 8.42
CA MET A 113 -4.90 3.30 8.89
C MET A 113 -5.91 2.21 8.51
N GLY A 114 -5.41 0.97 8.32
CA GLY A 114 -6.25 -0.16 7.88
C GLY A 114 -6.13 -1.43 8.71
N CYS A 115 -5.20 -1.51 9.68
CA CYS A 115 -5.02 -2.70 10.51
C CYS A 115 -6.28 -3.01 11.34
N PRO A 116 -6.87 -4.22 11.20
CA PRO A 116 -8.11 -4.56 11.88
C PRO A 116 -7.90 -5.19 13.26
N VAL A 117 -6.65 -5.43 13.66
CA VAL A 117 -6.30 -6.20 14.87
C VAL A 117 -6.85 -5.52 16.14
N PRO A 118 -7.55 -6.24 17.03
CA PRO A 118 -8.20 -5.66 18.21
C PRO A 118 -7.27 -4.86 19.12
N LYS A 119 -6.02 -5.28 19.28
CA LYS A 119 -5.02 -4.58 20.10
C LYS A 119 -4.71 -3.19 19.54
N VAL A 120 -4.59 -3.06 18.22
CA VAL A 120 -4.34 -1.78 17.53
C VAL A 120 -5.59 -0.90 17.60
N VAL A 121 -6.74 -1.46 17.25
CA VAL A 121 -8.03 -0.73 17.22
C VAL A 121 -8.42 -0.17 18.60
N ARG A 122 -8.21 -0.93 19.68
CA ARG A 122 -8.48 -0.46 21.05
C ARG A 122 -7.66 0.76 21.46
N ASN A 123 -6.48 0.95 20.86
CA ASN A 123 -5.62 2.11 21.07
C ASN A 123 -5.97 3.30 20.16
N GLN A 124 -7.12 3.26 19.47
CA GLN A 124 -7.53 4.27 18.48
C GLN A 124 -6.55 4.39 17.30
N GLU A 125 -5.84 3.31 16.97
CA GLU A 125 -4.82 3.22 15.91
C GLU A 125 -5.31 2.32 14.77
N GLY A 126 -4.59 2.33 13.64
CA GLY A 126 -4.92 1.53 12.47
C GLY A 126 -6.29 1.87 11.92
N SER A 127 -7.15 0.87 11.69
CA SER A 127 -8.48 1.08 11.10
C SER A 127 -9.45 1.88 12.00
N ALA A 128 -9.16 2.04 13.31
CA ALA A 128 -9.96 2.89 14.19
C ALA A 128 -9.94 4.36 13.74
N LEU A 129 -8.87 4.82 13.10
CA LEU A 129 -8.77 6.17 12.56
C LEU A 129 -9.81 6.45 11.46
N MET A 130 -10.34 5.43 10.80
CA MET A 130 -11.44 5.60 9.85
C MET A 130 -12.76 6.05 10.52
N THR A 131 -12.91 5.84 11.83
CA THR A 131 -14.07 6.33 12.59
C THR A 131 -13.88 7.74 13.13
N ASN A 132 -12.70 8.34 12.97
CA ASN A 132 -12.35 9.66 13.49
C ASN A 132 -11.55 10.45 12.44
N LEU A 133 -12.24 10.94 11.41
CA LEU A 133 -11.63 11.71 10.33
C LEU A 133 -10.82 12.92 10.83
N PRO A 134 -11.31 13.72 11.80
CA PRO A 134 -10.52 14.85 12.31
C PRO A 134 -9.16 14.43 12.90
N LEU A 135 -9.10 13.31 13.62
CA LEU A 135 -7.84 12.80 14.16
C LEU A 135 -6.94 12.25 13.05
N ALA A 136 -7.49 11.51 12.08
CA ALA A 136 -6.76 11.04 10.92
C ALA A 136 -6.15 12.19 10.12
N GLU A 137 -6.93 13.27 9.90
CA GLU A 137 -6.47 14.50 9.25
C GLU A 137 -5.32 15.15 10.02
N GLN A 138 -5.44 15.29 11.35
CA GLN A 138 -4.38 15.83 12.19
C GLN A 138 -3.09 15.02 12.10
N VAL A 139 -3.18 13.69 12.15
CA VAL A 139 -2.00 12.81 11.99
C VAL A 139 -1.35 13.05 10.62
N LEU A 140 -2.12 12.92 9.53
CA LEU A 140 -1.57 13.03 8.18
C LEU A 140 -1.03 14.43 7.88
N SER A 141 -1.76 15.50 8.23
CA SER A 141 -1.34 16.87 7.95
C SER A 141 -0.13 17.29 8.78
N THR A 142 -0.01 16.82 10.03
CA THR A 142 1.17 17.09 10.87
C THR A 142 2.39 16.38 10.30
N MET A 143 2.27 15.12 9.93
CA MET A 143 3.36 14.37 9.30
C MET A 143 3.75 14.95 7.94
N ALA A 144 2.79 15.28 7.07
CA ALA A 144 3.06 15.81 5.73
C ALA A 144 3.79 17.16 5.75
N LYS A 145 3.53 17.99 6.76
CA LYS A 145 4.24 19.26 6.98
C LYS A 145 5.66 19.09 7.51
N ALA A 146 5.90 18.04 8.29
CA ALA A 146 7.20 17.79 8.92
C ALA A 146 8.19 17.05 8.00
N LEU A 147 7.68 16.13 7.18
CA LEU A 147 8.48 15.24 6.34
C LEU A 147 8.95 15.91 5.03
N LYS A 148 10.19 15.63 4.67
CA LYS A 148 10.77 15.94 3.34
C LYS A 148 10.40 14.85 2.33
N LYS A 149 10.44 13.58 2.76
CA LYS A 149 10.11 12.41 1.95
C LYS A 149 8.61 12.30 1.69
N PRO A 150 8.17 11.60 0.63
CA PRO A 150 6.74 11.40 0.39
C PRO A 150 6.07 10.65 1.54
N LEU A 151 4.93 11.18 1.97
CA LEU A 151 4.02 10.52 2.92
C LEU A 151 2.95 9.80 2.13
N THR A 152 2.70 8.53 2.43
CA THR A 152 1.60 7.75 1.87
C THR A 152 0.73 7.18 2.99
N VAL A 153 -0.47 6.72 2.67
CA VAL A 153 -1.36 6.11 3.66
C VAL A 153 -2.08 4.89 3.10
N LYS A 154 -2.16 3.83 3.90
CA LYS A 154 -2.91 2.62 3.56
C LYS A 154 -4.10 2.45 4.49
N PHE A 155 -5.31 2.35 3.93
CA PHE A 155 -6.56 2.22 4.67
C PHE A 155 -7.55 1.25 4.00
N ARG A 156 -8.74 1.12 4.57
CA ARG A 156 -9.83 0.26 4.08
C ARG A 156 -10.98 1.11 3.54
N ILE A 157 -12.03 0.46 2.99
CA ILE A 157 -13.21 1.17 2.47
C ILE A 157 -14.10 1.73 3.58
N GLY A 158 -13.98 1.24 4.80
CA GLY A 158 -14.76 1.67 5.96
C GLY A 158 -14.44 0.84 7.20
N PHE A 159 -15.02 1.19 8.33
CA PHE A 159 -14.86 0.44 9.58
C PHE A 159 -15.84 -0.74 9.66
N THR A 160 -17.13 -0.49 9.39
CA THR A 160 -18.20 -1.49 9.32
C THR A 160 -18.86 -1.44 7.94
N ASP A 161 -19.66 -2.43 7.59
CA ASP A 161 -20.29 -2.52 6.26
C ASP A 161 -21.37 -1.45 6.05
N ASP A 162 -21.93 -0.91 7.13
CA ASP A 162 -22.88 0.21 7.13
C ASP A 162 -22.21 1.60 7.31
N ALA A 163 -20.88 1.64 7.47
CA ALA A 163 -20.10 2.86 7.64
C ALA A 163 -18.94 2.93 6.62
N ILE A 164 -19.28 2.93 5.33
CA ILE A 164 -18.34 3.11 4.23
C ILE A 164 -18.05 4.60 4.07
N ASN A 165 -16.79 4.99 4.17
CA ASN A 165 -16.35 6.38 4.05
C ASN A 165 -15.07 6.57 3.24
N VAL A 166 -14.77 5.62 2.36
CA VAL A 166 -13.53 5.58 1.57
C VAL A 166 -13.30 6.85 0.75
N VAL A 167 -14.35 7.41 0.14
CA VAL A 167 -14.26 8.62 -0.69
C VAL A 167 -13.91 9.85 0.17
N GLU A 168 -14.60 10.03 1.29
CA GLU A 168 -14.30 11.10 2.24
C GLU A 168 -12.88 10.98 2.77
N PHE A 169 -12.49 9.76 3.15
CA PHE A 169 -11.16 9.48 3.68
C PHE A 169 -10.06 9.77 2.64
N ALA A 170 -10.25 9.36 1.38
CA ALA A 170 -9.31 9.63 0.30
C ALA A 170 -9.15 11.13 0.03
N LYS A 171 -10.26 11.90 -0.01
CA LYS A 171 -10.25 13.36 -0.16
C LYS A 171 -9.55 14.05 1.02
N MET A 172 -9.81 13.62 2.23
CA MET A 172 -9.16 14.13 3.43
C MET A 172 -7.64 13.86 3.38
N ALA A 173 -7.22 12.64 3.00
CA ALA A 173 -5.82 12.29 2.86
C ALA A 173 -5.11 13.17 1.80
N GLU A 174 -5.72 13.37 0.63
CA GLU A 174 -5.20 14.28 -0.40
C GLU A 174 -5.06 15.71 0.12
N ALA A 175 -6.09 16.24 0.76
CA ALA A 175 -6.07 17.59 1.34
C ALA A 175 -5.01 17.75 2.45
N SER A 176 -4.67 16.67 3.16
CA SER A 176 -3.63 16.64 4.18
C SER A 176 -2.20 16.65 3.61
N GLY A 177 -2.04 16.54 2.28
CA GLY A 177 -0.73 16.56 1.62
C GLY A 177 -0.08 15.18 1.44
N VAL A 178 -0.86 14.11 1.50
CA VAL A 178 -0.42 12.74 1.21
C VAL A 178 -0.09 12.60 -0.28
N ALA A 179 0.99 11.91 -0.59
CA ALA A 179 1.49 11.75 -1.96
C ALA A 179 0.77 10.63 -2.73
N SER A 180 0.23 9.63 -2.05
CA SER A 180 -0.61 8.57 -2.64
C SER A 180 -1.38 7.82 -1.56
N VAL A 181 -2.41 7.10 -1.99
CA VAL A 181 -3.21 6.25 -1.11
C VAL A 181 -3.23 4.80 -1.61
N THR A 182 -3.21 3.84 -0.68
CA THR A 182 -3.46 2.42 -0.97
C THR A 182 -4.75 1.99 -0.29
N ILE A 183 -5.71 1.47 -1.05
CA ILE A 183 -7.06 1.17 -0.56
C ILE A 183 -7.33 -0.32 -0.62
N HIS A 184 -7.56 -0.95 0.54
CA HIS A 184 -8.06 -2.32 0.60
C HIS A 184 -9.58 -2.33 0.46
N GLY A 185 -10.09 -3.07 -0.53
CA GLY A 185 -11.52 -3.15 -0.88
C GLY A 185 -12.42 -3.89 0.13
N ARG A 186 -12.03 -3.96 1.41
CA ARG A 186 -12.81 -4.53 2.52
C ARG A 186 -12.92 -3.56 3.68
N THR A 187 -14.00 -3.67 4.45
CA THR A 187 -14.12 -2.99 5.74
C THR A 187 -13.23 -3.63 6.80
N ARG A 188 -13.04 -2.95 7.93
CA ARG A 188 -12.37 -3.53 9.10
C ARG A 188 -13.11 -4.75 9.61
N GLU A 189 -14.43 -4.70 9.66
CA GLU A 189 -15.27 -5.78 10.16
C GLU A 189 -15.17 -7.07 9.32
N GLN A 190 -15.02 -6.92 8.02
CA GLN A 190 -14.85 -8.06 7.12
C GLN A 190 -13.51 -8.79 7.35
N TYR A 191 -12.47 -8.13 7.84
CA TYR A 191 -11.11 -8.66 7.88
C TYR A 191 -10.64 -9.16 6.49
N TYR A 192 -10.85 -10.44 6.20
CA TYR A 192 -10.55 -11.10 4.92
C TYR A 192 -11.73 -11.93 4.41
N ARG A 193 -12.90 -11.85 5.05
CA ARG A 193 -14.11 -12.56 4.63
C ARG A 193 -14.71 -11.92 3.39
N GLY A 194 -15.50 -12.71 2.66
CA GLY A 194 -16.15 -12.26 1.43
C GLY A 194 -15.16 -11.87 0.34
N LYS A 195 -15.61 -11.01 -0.57
CA LYS A 195 -14.79 -10.45 -1.65
C LYS A 195 -14.47 -8.99 -1.39
N ALA A 196 -13.30 -8.53 -1.84
CA ALA A 196 -12.96 -7.12 -1.89
C ALA A 196 -13.90 -6.40 -2.88
N ASN A 197 -14.49 -5.31 -2.43
CA ASN A 197 -15.38 -4.52 -3.29
C ASN A 197 -14.55 -3.45 -4.02
N TRP A 198 -14.21 -3.72 -5.27
CA TRP A 198 -13.40 -2.82 -6.09
C TRP A 198 -14.18 -1.58 -6.56
N GLN A 199 -15.51 -1.59 -6.52
CA GLN A 199 -16.32 -0.42 -6.87
C GLN A 199 -16.00 0.77 -5.95
N TYR A 200 -15.83 0.54 -4.65
CA TYR A 200 -15.43 1.59 -3.71
C TYR A 200 -14.01 2.12 -3.95
N ILE A 201 -13.11 1.26 -4.43
CA ILE A 201 -11.76 1.70 -4.86
C ILE A 201 -11.87 2.63 -6.08
N LYS A 202 -12.72 2.28 -7.05
CA LYS A 202 -13.01 3.11 -8.21
C LYS A 202 -13.56 4.48 -7.81
N GLU A 203 -14.57 4.50 -6.96
CA GLU A 203 -15.19 5.75 -6.47
C GLU A 203 -14.16 6.67 -5.77
N ALA A 204 -13.26 6.09 -4.98
CA ALA A 204 -12.18 6.84 -4.36
C ALA A 204 -11.20 7.38 -5.42
N LYS A 205 -10.82 6.56 -6.43
CA LYS A 205 -9.94 7.00 -7.53
C LYS A 205 -10.55 8.16 -8.32
N GLU A 206 -11.83 8.11 -8.61
CA GLU A 206 -12.53 9.17 -9.33
C GLU A 206 -12.63 10.48 -8.52
N ALA A 207 -12.50 10.39 -7.19
CA ALA A 207 -12.69 11.52 -6.28
C ALA A 207 -11.40 12.29 -5.95
N VAL A 208 -10.21 11.75 -6.26
CA VAL A 208 -8.90 12.35 -5.95
C VAL A 208 -8.00 12.40 -7.17
N LYS A 209 -6.98 13.28 -7.12
CA LYS A 209 -6.00 13.44 -8.20
C LYS A 209 -4.67 12.74 -7.91
N ILE A 210 -4.38 12.50 -6.63
CA ILE A 210 -3.17 11.76 -6.24
C ILE A 210 -3.25 10.31 -6.70
N PRO A 211 -2.10 9.62 -6.88
CA PRO A 211 -2.07 8.21 -7.21
C PRO A 211 -2.83 7.34 -6.21
N VAL A 212 -3.64 6.41 -6.72
CA VAL A 212 -4.40 5.44 -5.95
C VAL A 212 -3.93 4.04 -6.32
N PHE A 213 -3.57 3.24 -5.31
CA PHE A 213 -3.21 1.84 -5.47
C PHE A 213 -4.34 0.95 -4.94
N GLY A 214 -4.85 0.08 -5.81
CA GLY A 214 -5.90 -0.88 -5.44
C GLY A 214 -5.31 -2.11 -4.75
N ASN A 215 -5.97 -2.58 -3.69
CA ASN A 215 -5.56 -3.75 -2.91
C ASN A 215 -6.75 -4.65 -2.57
N GLY A 216 -6.54 -5.95 -2.65
CA GLY A 216 -7.49 -7.00 -2.25
C GLY A 216 -7.88 -7.91 -3.38
N ASP A 217 -7.80 -9.21 -3.11
CA ASP A 217 -8.18 -10.32 -3.99
C ASP A 217 -7.46 -10.35 -5.35
N ILE A 218 -6.18 -10.03 -5.35
CA ILE A 218 -5.27 -10.24 -6.47
C ILE A 218 -4.48 -11.50 -6.18
N PHE A 219 -4.86 -12.64 -6.78
CA PHE A 219 -4.24 -13.95 -6.60
C PHE A 219 -3.61 -14.52 -7.87
N GLN A 220 -3.92 -13.92 -9.01
CA GLN A 220 -3.35 -14.22 -10.32
C GLN A 220 -3.14 -12.92 -11.10
N GLU A 221 -2.32 -12.97 -12.15
CA GLU A 221 -1.98 -11.79 -12.93
C GLU A 221 -3.18 -11.15 -13.65
N GLU A 222 -4.20 -11.94 -13.97
CA GLU A 222 -5.47 -11.44 -14.55
C GLU A 222 -6.24 -10.57 -13.57
N ASP A 223 -6.18 -10.87 -12.26
CA ASP A 223 -6.83 -10.04 -11.24
C ASP A 223 -6.17 -8.66 -11.19
N ALA A 224 -4.84 -8.58 -11.37
CA ALA A 224 -4.12 -7.32 -11.45
C ALA A 224 -4.57 -6.48 -12.66
N LEU A 225 -4.65 -7.11 -13.83
CA LEU A 225 -5.17 -6.47 -15.04
C LEU A 225 -6.62 -6.03 -14.87
N ALA A 226 -7.47 -6.89 -14.32
CA ALA A 226 -8.89 -6.59 -14.09
C ALA A 226 -9.07 -5.40 -13.12
N MET A 227 -8.27 -5.32 -12.04
CA MET A 227 -8.32 -4.19 -11.12
C MET A 227 -7.97 -2.88 -11.81
N LEU A 228 -6.87 -2.81 -12.56
CA LEU A 228 -6.48 -1.61 -13.29
C LEU A 228 -7.57 -1.16 -14.27
N LEU A 229 -8.08 -2.09 -15.08
CA LEU A 229 -9.08 -1.77 -16.13
C LEU A 229 -10.46 -1.40 -15.56
N SER A 230 -10.91 -2.09 -14.50
CA SER A 230 -12.26 -1.88 -13.96
C SER A 230 -12.35 -0.67 -13.03
N THR A 231 -11.26 -0.31 -12.35
CA THR A 231 -11.26 0.76 -11.35
C THR A 231 -10.57 2.04 -11.81
N GLY A 232 -9.68 1.95 -12.80
CA GLY A 232 -8.87 3.07 -13.27
C GLY A 232 -7.81 3.52 -12.28
N VAL A 233 -7.46 2.71 -11.27
CA VAL A 233 -6.37 3.01 -10.33
C VAL A 233 -5.03 3.08 -11.05
N ASP A 234 -4.10 3.87 -10.48
CA ASP A 234 -2.79 4.08 -11.07
C ASP A 234 -1.86 2.87 -10.91
N GLY A 235 -2.10 2.06 -9.89
CA GLY A 235 -1.34 0.85 -9.63
C GLY A 235 -2.04 -0.10 -8.66
N ILE A 236 -1.36 -1.18 -8.35
CA ILE A 236 -1.86 -2.24 -7.46
C ILE A 236 -0.92 -2.50 -6.30
N ALA A 237 -1.46 -2.93 -5.17
CA ALA A 237 -0.70 -3.40 -4.02
C ALA A 237 -1.02 -4.87 -3.77
N LEU A 238 -0.04 -5.74 -3.98
CA LEU A 238 -0.15 -7.18 -3.76
C LEU A 238 0.01 -7.51 -2.27
N ALA A 239 -0.79 -8.44 -1.76
CA ALA A 239 -0.73 -8.91 -0.38
C ALA A 239 -0.79 -10.46 -0.36
N ARG A 240 -1.88 -11.06 0.09
CA ARG A 240 -2.01 -12.51 0.26
C ARG A 240 -1.69 -13.32 -0.99
N GLY A 241 -1.92 -12.78 -2.18
CA GLY A 241 -1.60 -13.47 -3.43
C GLY A 241 -0.12 -13.77 -3.64
N ILE A 242 0.76 -12.96 -3.04
CA ILE A 242 2.20 -13.21 -3.09
C ILE A 242 2.71 -14.05 -1.90
N GLN A 243 1.89 -14.29 -0.87
CA GLN A 243 2.28 -15.10 0.28
C GLN A 243 2.57 -16.54 -0.14
N GLY A 244 3.83 -16.93 -0.07
CA GLY A 244 4.32 -18.22 -0.59
C GLY A 244 4.41 -18.29 -2.13
N ASN A 245 4.08 -17.22 -2.84
CA ASN A 245 4.14 -17.16 -4.31
C ASN A 245 4.68 -15.79 -4.81
N PRO A 246 5.94 -15.47 -4.58
CA PRO A 246 6.53 -14.20 -5.05
C PRO A 246 6.55 -14.09 -6.59
N PHE A 247 6.47 -15.21 -7.30
CA PHE A 247 6.44 -15.26 -8.78
C PHE A 247 5.20 -14.56 -9.38
N LEU A 248 4.13 -14.39 -8.61
CA LEU A 248 2.97 -13.61 -9.04
C LEU A 248 3.36 -12.17 -9.42
N ILE A 249 4.34 -11.56 -8.73
CA ILE A 249 4.84 -10.22 -9.06
C ILE A 249 5.37 -10.22 -10.50
N ARG A 250 6.23 -11.18 -10.83
CA ARG A 250 6.83 -11.31 -12.18
C ARG A 250 5.77 -11.57 -13.25
N ALA A 251 4.77 -12.39 -12.94
CA ALA A 251 3.65 -12.65 -13.84
C ALA A 251 2.82 -11.38 -14.07
N CYS A 252 2.53 -10.60 -13.04
CA CYS A 252 1.85 -9.31 -13.17
C CYS A 252 2.67 -8.33 -14.02
N VAL A 253 4.00 -8.21 -13.79
CA VAL A 253 4.87 -7.33 -14.57
C VAL A 253 4.81 -7.73 -16.06
N SER A 254 4.97 -9.01 -16.40
CA SER A 254 4.94 -9.50 -17.77
C SER A 254 3.59 -9.25 -18.45
N LEU A 255 2.48 -9.54 -17.76
CA LEU A 255 1.15 -9.33 -18.31
C LEU A 255 0.84 -7.84 -18.52
N LEU A 256 1.21 -6.97 -17.57
CA LEU A 256 0.89 -5.55 -17.64
C LEU A 256 1.81 -4.79 -18.61
N SER A 257 3.09 -5.17 -18.73
CA SER A 257 4.05 -4.51 -19.63
C SER A 257 3.99 -5.02 -21.07
N GLU A 258 3.91 -6.35 -21.25
CA GLU A 258 4.04 -7.00 -22.55
C GLU A 258 2.75 -7.69 -23.03
N GLY A 259 1.72 -7.77 -22.19
CA GLY A 259 0.51 -8.53 -22.50
C GLY A 259 0.70 -10.05 -22.47
N LYS A 260 1.84 -10.53 -21.95
CA LYS A 260 2.22 -11.94 -22.00
C LYS A 260 1.99 -12.63 -20.66
N LYS A 261 1.36 -13.80 -20.71
CA LYS A 261 1.31 -14.73 -19.59
C LYS A 261 2.59 -15.54 -19.52
N LEU A 262 3.17 -15.63 -18.34
CA LEU A 262 4.30 -16.53 -18.11
C LEU A 262 3.81 -17.97 -17.90
N PRO A 263 4.61 -18.98 -18.32
CA PRO A 263 4.30 -20.37 -17.97
C PRO A 263 4.31 -20.55 -16.45
N PRO A 264 3.52 -21.49 -15.92
CA PRO A 264 3.59 -21.83 -14.49
C PRO A 264 5.01 -22.21 -14.09
N VAL A 265 5.42 -21.74 -12.91
CA VAL A 265 6.72 -22.13 -12.35
C VAL A 265 6.64 -23.61 -11.98
N SER A 266 7.45 -24.45 -12.63
CA SER A 266 7.65 -25.84 -12.18
C SER A 266 8.56 -25.85 -10.96
N LEU A 267 8.11 -26.42 -9.87
CA LEU A 267 8.91 -26.73 -8.69
C LEU A 267 9.85 -27.90 -8.97
#